data_82775831425d2bb19d21b4af8394f84d
#
_entry.id   82775831425d2bb19d21b4af8394f84d
#
_cell.length_a   1.000
_cell.length_b   1.000
_cell.length_c   1.000
_cell.angle_alpha   90.00
_cell.angle_beta   90.00
_cell.angle_gamma   90.00
#
_symmetry.space_group_name_H-M   'P 1'
#
loop_
_entity.id
_entity.type
_entity.pdbx_description
1 polymer ?
#
loop_
_entity_poly.entity_id
_entity_poly.type
_entity_poly.pdbx_seq_one_letter_code
_entity_poly.pdbx_strand_id
1 'polypeptide(L)'
;MRIVGWLLTISLVFWIGVASAANKVTVGLTSLSPSAMPIYVAKEKGFFEAEGLEIQIPVFRSGTENTQAVIAGEVQIAFGSVTEVFNLKKAKLDGRYFWGISNFMPFRLYAHPSIKSAQDLKGKKLAISNFGAQSDYLTQFTLRHFGVEPIKEAAILPIGSTPARYAALKSGRVDATIMWFPETLRAEQDGFKMLVDLNDIIPDWGYLGYYARSDYLKNHRETVIRYLRAHTRGVREVKSNPQAGIEMLKKYLKFDQAIAEAGYKEFVKSFAEDGRLPVKGFEFLLAEEMKSGEVKDKFTVADLIDESFVQFLRSSR
;
A
#
# COMPACT_ATOMS: atom_id res chain seq x y z
N MET A 1 -74.28 -42.68 2.05
CA MET A 1 -73.35 -41.69 2.67
C MET A 1 -71.99 -41.86 1.99
N ARG A 2 -71.65 -40.94 1.10
CA ARG A 2 -70.30 -40.95 0.39
C ARG A 2 -69.47 -39.89 1.09
N ILE A 3 -68.34 -40.37 1.68
CA ILE A 3 -67.34 -39.49 2.31
C ILE A 3 -66.33 -39.15 1.22
N VAL A 4 -66.24 -37.88 0.81
CA VAL A 4 -65.25 -37.37 -0.15
C VAL A 4 -64.04 -36.89 0.69
N GLY A 5 -62.92 -37.63 0.59
CA GLY A 5 -61.64 -37.22 1.23
C GLY A 5 -60.92 -36.19 0.37
N TRP A 6 -60.64 -35.03 0.92
CA TRP A 6 -59.78 -34.01 0.34
C TRP A 6 -58.32 -34.32 0.66
N LEU A 7 -57.54 -34.65 -0.37
CA LEU A 7 -56.09 -34.74 -0.28
C LEU A 7 -55.47 -33.34 -0.49
N LEU A 8 -54.97 -32.76 0.61
CA LEU A 8 -54.17 -31.54 0.56
C LEU A 8 -52.73 -31.89 0.15
N THR A 9 -52.36 -31.62 -1.10
CA THR A 9 -51.00 -31.68 -1.57
C THR A 9 -50.23 -30.44 -1.13
N ILE A 10 -49.35 -30.57 -0.12
CA ILE A 10 -48.40 -29.53 0.29
C ILE A 10 -47.21 -29.56 -0.69
N SER A 11 -47.16 -28.59 -1.60
CA SER A 11 -46.01 -28.38 -2.48
C SER A 11 -44.91 -27.68 -1.67
N LEU A 12 -43.87 -28.44 -1.27
CA LEU A 12 -42.63 -27.88 -0.72
C LEU A 12 -41.85 -27.24 -1.89
N VAL A 13 -41.88 -25.92 -1.97
CA VAL A 13 -40.97 -25.16 -2.88
C VAL A 13 -39.60 -25.14 -2.23
N PHE A 14 -38.70 -26.03 -2.71
CA PHE A 14 -37.28 -25.96 -2.41
C PHE A 14 -36.70 -24.73 -3.10
N TRP A 15 -36.41 -23.66 -2.36
CA TRP A 15 -35.55 -22.61 -2.80
C TRP A 15 -34.12 -23.14 -2.85
N ILE A 16 -33.70 -23.62 -4.02
CA ILE A 16 -32.28 -23.90 -4.29
C ILE A 16 -31.58 -22.53 -4.41
N GLY A 17 -31.03 -22.06 -3.31
CA GLY A 17 -30.12 -20.94 -3.32
C GLY A 17 -28.92 -21.33 -4.19
N VAL A 18 -28.82 -20.76 -5.39
CA VAL A 18 -27.62 -20.86 -6.22
C VAL A 18 -26.51 -20.17 -5.42
N ALA A 19 -25.68 -20.94 -4.75
CA ALA A 19 -24.44 -20.45 -4.17
C ALA A 19 -23.58 -19.95 -5.36
N SER A 20 -23.64 -18.65 -5.61
CA SER A 20 -22.71 -18.03 -6.57
C SER A 20 -21.29 -18.30 -6.08
N ALA A 21 -20.47 -18.95 -6.87
CA ALA A 21 -19.07 -19.16 -6.53
C ALA A 21 -18.43 -17.80 -6.20
N ALA A 22 -17.81 -17.68 -5.03
CA ALA A 22 -17.18 -16.44 -4.61
C ALA A 22 -16.09 -16.05 -5.63
N ASN A 23 -16.10 -14.80 -6.07
CA ASN A 23 -15.07 -14.31 -6.98
C ASN A 23 -13.74 -14.23 -6.23
N LYS A 24 -12.76 -15.01 -6.69
CA LYS A 24 -11.40 -14.94 -6.14
C LYS A 24 -10.68 -13.70 -6.63
N VAL A 25 -10.08 -12.95 -5.70
CA VAL A 25 -9.28 -11.76 -5.98
C VAL A 25 -7.99 -11.83 -5.18
N THR A 26 -6.86 -11.78 -5.86
CA THR A 26 -5.55 -11.66 -5.22
C THR A 26 -5.19 -10.20 -5.04
N VAL A 27 -4.96 -9.79 -3.80
CA VAL A 27 -4.58 -8.42 -3.41
C VAL A 27 -3.14 -8.42 -2.91
N GLY A 28 -2.22 -7.99 -3.76
CA GLY A 28 -0.79 -7.98 -3.42
C GLY A 28 -0.42 -6.82 -2.50
N LEU A 29 0.28 -7.09 -1.40
CA LEU A 29 0.84 -6.06 -0.52
C LEU A 29 2.34 -5.88 -0.77
N THR A 30 2.81 -4.63 -0.86
CA THR A 30 4.25 -4.31 -0.99
C THR A 30 5.04 -4.57 0.29
N SER A 31 4.35 -4.63 1.43
CA SER A 31 4.92 -4.94 2.73
C SER A 31 3.80 -5.24 3.74
N LEU A 32 4.15 -5.96 4.78
CA LEU A 32 3.29 -6.13 5.95
C LEU A 32 3.58 -5.01 6.94
N SER A 33 2.70 -4.02 7.01
CA SER A 33 2.84 -2.80 7.82
C SER A 33 1.52 -2.41 8.47
N PRO A 34 1.52 -1.50 9.46
CA PRO A 34 0.27 -0.99 10.05
C PRO A 34 -0.71 -0.38 9.04
N SER A 35 -0.23 0.08 7.88
CA SER A 35 -1.10 0.58 6.81
C SER A 35 -2.05 -0.48 6.24
N ALA A 36 -1.76 -1.77 6.45
CA ALA A 36 -2.63 -2.87 6.01
C ALA A 36 -3.78 -3.18 6.98
N MET A 37 -3.90 -2.45 8.11
CA MET A 37 -4.99 -2.69 9.08
C MET A 37 -6.38 -2.79 8.45
N PRO A 38 -6.81 -1.86 7.57
CA PRO A 38 -8.16 -1.92 7.02
C PRO A 38 -8.44 -3.19 6.20
N ILE A 39 -7.46 -3.68 5.44
CA ILE A 39 -7.61 -4.89 4.62
C ILE A 39 -7.79 -6.12 5.50
N TYR A 40 -6.93 -6.28 6.50
CA TYR A 40 -6.98 -7.44 7.38
C TYR A 40 -8.18 -7.41 8.32
N VAL A 41 -8.57 -6.23 8.82
CA VAL A 41 -9.79 -6.09 9.61
C VAL A 41 -11.02 -6.39 8.75
N ALA A 42 -11.08 -5.92 7.51
CA ALA A 42 -12.17 -6.26 6.59
C ALA A 42 -12.27 -7.78 6.35
N LYS A 43 -11.13 -8.47 6.21
CA LYS A 43 -11.05 -9.91 6.06
C LYS A 43 -11.54 -10.63 7.33
N GLU A 44 -11.02 -10.29 8.51
CA GLU A 44 -11.38 -10.94 9.77
C GLU A 44 -12.86 -10.73 10.14
N LYS A 45 -13.44 -9.61 9.73
CA LYS A 45 -14.88 -9.29 9.97
C LYS A 45 -15.80 -9.86 8.89
N GLY A 46 -15.31 -10.62 7.93
CA GLY A 46 -16.11 -11.20 6.86
C GLY A 46 -16.70 -10.17 5.89
N PHE A 47 -16.12 -8.97 5.77
CA PHE A 47 -16.68 -7.92 4.92
C PHE A 47 -16.49 -8.24 3.43
N PHE A 48 -15.43 -8.93 3.06
CA PHE A 48 -15.21 -9.39 1.69
C PHE A 48 -16.15 -10.54 1.33
N GLU A 49 -16.33 -11.49 2.21
CA GLU A 49 -17.28 -12.60 2.06
C GLU A 49 -18.71 -12.12 1.91
N ALA A 50 -19.12 -11.08 2.69
CA ALA A 50 -20.41 -10.43 2.57
C ALA A 50 -20.65 -9.77 1.20
N GLU A 51 -19.59 -9.38 0.51
CA GLU A 51 -19.62 -8.87 -0.87
C GLU A 51 -19.42 -10.01 -1.92
N GLY A 52 -19.43 -11.29 -1.51
CA GLY A 52 -19.23 -12.42 -2.39
C GLY A 52 -17.80 -12.55 -2.95
N LEU A 53 -16.80 -12.09 -2.18
CA LEU A 53 -15.38 -12.12 -2.58
C LEU A 53 -14.58 -13.07 -1.69
N GLU A 54 -13.72 -13.88 -2.31
CA GLU A 54 -12.67 -14.64 -1.64
C GLU A 54 -11.33 -13.94 -1.87
N ILE A 55 -10.74 -13.36 -0.80
CA ILE A 55 -9.54 -12.54 -0.92
C ILE A 55 -8.29 -13.31 -0.51
N GLN A 56 -7.31 -13.38 -1.41
CA GLN A 56 -5.94 -13.81 -1.13
C GLN A 56 -5.04 -12.58 -0.99
N ILE A 57 -4.13 -12.61 0.01
CA ILE A 57 -3.31 -11.44 0.35
C ILE A 57 -1.84 -11.86 0.42
N PRO A 58 -1.16 -12.09 -0.71
CA PRO A 58 0.29 -12.29 -0.71
C PRO A 58 1.01 -11.02 -0.31
N VAL A 59 2.10 -11.18 0.45
CA VAL A 59 2.99 -10.09 0.86
C VAL A 59 4.32 -10.24 0.14
N PHE A 60 4.72 -9.19 -0.58
CA PHE A 60 5.97 -9.13 -1.32
C PHE A 60 7.04 -8.38 -0.53
N ARG A 61 8.31 -8.58 -0.87
CA ARG A 61 9.44 -7.90 -0.21
C ARG A 61 9.65 -6.45 -0.67
N SER A 62 9.03 -6.09 -1.81
CA SER A 62 9.12 -4.74 -2.38
C SER A 62 7.93 -4.42 -3.29
N GLY A 63 7.72 -3.13 -3.58
CA GLY A 63 6.75 -2.67 -4.57
C GLY A 63 7.06 -3.18 -5.97
N THR A 64 8.34 -3.29 -6.33
CA THR A 64 8.77 -3.82 -7.63
C THR A 64 8.34 -5.28 -7.81
N GLU A 65 8.54 -6.14 -6.80
CA GLU A 65 8.09 -7.54 -6.86
C GLU A 65 6.55 -7.63 -6.97
N ASN A 66 5.82 -6.83 -6.20
CA ASN A 66 4.36 -6.76 -6.30
C ASN A 66 3.91 -6.32 -7.70
N THR A 67 4.57 -5.30 -8.27
CA THR A 67 4.27 -4.84 -9.64
C THR A 67 4.56 -5.92 -10.70
N GLN A 68 5.63 -6.70 -10.54
CA GLN A 68 5.91 -7.83 -11.43
C GLN A 68 4.81 -8.90 -11.39
N ALA A 69 4.26 -9.19 -10.20
CA ALA A 69 3.11 -10.10 -10.06
C ALA A 69 1.83 -9.53 -10.72
N VAL A 70 1.62 -8.19 -10.68
CA VAL A 70 0.54 -7.53 -11.45
C VAL A 70 0.76 -7.69 -12.97
N ILE A 71 2.00 -7.50 -13.43
CA ILE A 71 2.39 -7.68 -14.83
C ILE A 71 2.10 -9.11 -15.30
N ALA A 72 2.45 -10.10 -14.47
CA ALA A 72 2.20 -11.52 -14.75
C ALA A 72 0.71 -11.93 -14.65
N GLY A 73 -0.17 -11.05 -14.12
CA GLY A 73 -1.58 -11.36 -13.91
C GLY A 73 -1.88 -12.20 -12.66
N GLU A 74 -0.87 -12.46 -11.82
CA GLU A 74 -1.00 -13.21 -10.57
C GLU A 74 -1.69 -12.38 -9.47
N VAL A 75 -1.50 -11.05 -9.51
CA VAL A 75 -2.14 -10.07 -8.63
C VAL A 75 -3.11 -9.23 -9.45
N GLN A 76 -4.37 -9.20 -9.03
CA GLN A 76 -5.42 -8.43 -9.68
C GLN A 76 -5.51 -6.99 -9.18
N ILE A 77 -5.41 -6.81 -7.86
CA ILE A 77 -5.40 -5.50 -7.19
C ILE A 77 -4.11 -5.43 -6.40
N ALA A 78 -3.35 -4.38 -6.57
CA ALA A 78 -2.13 -4.19 -5.82
C ALA A 78 -2.25 -2.99 -4.86
N PHE A 79 -1.75 -3.19 -3.66
CA PHE A 79 -1.58 -2.17 -2.64
C PHE A 79 -0.16 -1.62 -2.75
N GLY A 80 -0.04 -0.34 -3.06
CA GLY A 80 1.25 0.30 -3.28
C GLY A 80 1.15 1.81 -3.38
N SER A 81 2.24 2.44 -3.75
CA SER A 81 2.35 3.88 -3.88
C SER A 81 2.17 4.37 -5.33
N VAL A 82 2.35 5.65 -5.54
CA VAL A 82 2.31 6.26 -6.87
C VAL A 82 3.44 5.76 -7.79
N THR A 83 4.57 5.29 -7.22
CA THR A 83 5.73 4.84 -8.01
C THR A 83 5.48 3.56 -8.79
N GLU A 84 4.65 2.65 -8.26
CA GLU A 84 4.40 1.37 -8.89
C GLU A 84 3.61 1.49 -10.19
N VAL A 85 2.73 2.50 -10.31
CA VAL A 85 2.01 2.77 -11.58
C VAL A 85 2.98 3.23 -12.67
N PHE A 86 4.00 4.01 -12.33
CA PHE A 86 5.08 4.35 -13.28
C PHE A 86 5.81 3.10 -13.75
N ASN A 87 6.08 2.16 -12.88
CA ASN A 87 6.73 0.90 -13.26
C ASN A 87 5.90 0.09 -14.25
N LEU A 88 4.56 0.10 -14.12
CA LEU A 88 3.67 -0.49 -15.14
C LEU A 88 3.82 0.23 -16.48
N LYS A 89 3.84 1.58 -16.49
CA LYS A 89 4.03 2.36 -17.72
C LYS A 89 5.41 2.11 -18.34
N LYS A 90 6.49 2.07 -17.55
CA LYS A 90 7.83 1.70 -18.05
C LYS A 90 7.85 0.30 -18.68
N ALA A 91 7.05 -0.65 -18.18
CA ALA A 91 6.83 -1.97 -18.76
C ALA A 91 5.85 -1.98 -19.94
N LYS A 92 5.42 -0.81 -20.46
CA LYS A 92 4.46 -0.62 -21.54
C LYS A 92 3.10 -1.26 -21.27
N LEU A 93 2.71 -1.35 -20.00
CA LEU A 93 1.40 -1.80 -19.57
C LEU A 93 0.54 -0.63 -19.12
N ASP A 94 -0.74 -0.67 -19.49
CA ASP A 94 -1.70 0.32 -19.04
C ASP A 94 -2.23 -0.06 -17.66
N GLY A 95 -1.69 0.58 -16.63
CA GLY A 95 -2.11 0.47 -15.24
C GLY A 95 -2.62 1.80 -14.72
N ARG A 96 -3.51 1.72 -13.74
CA ARG A 96 -4.14 2.89 -13.11
C ARG A 96 -4.11 2.77 -11.59
N TYR A 97 -3.83 3.88 -10.95
CA TYR A 97 -4.10 4.07 -9.53
C TYR A 97 -5.54 4.54 -9.39
N PHE A 98 -6.38 3.80 -8.68
CA PHE A 98 -7.83 4.02 -8.72
C PHE A 98 -8.48 4.30 -7.37
N TRP A 99 -7.72 4.13 -6.25
CA TRP A 99 -8.24 4.38 -4.91
C TRP A 99 -7.12 4.77 -3.95
N GLY A 100 -7.19 5.94 -3.33
CA GLY A 100 -6.26 6.39 -2.30
C GLY A 100 -6.65 5.85 -0.93
N ILE A 101 -5.65 5.40 -0.16
CA ILE A 101 -5.85 4.88 1.20
C ILE A 101 -5.24 5.82 2.22
N SER A 102 -4.04 6.30 1.97
CA SER A 102 -3.31 7.19 2.89
C SER A 102 -2.39 8.14 2.14
N ASN A 103 -2.49 9.42 2.46
CA ASN A 103 -1.56 10.45 1.99
C ASN A 103 -0.52 10.82 3.07
N PHE A 104 -0.50 10.09 4.17
CA PHE A 104 0.49 10.28 5.22
C PHE A 104 1.83 9.71 4.80
N MET A 105 2.91 10.51 4.95
CA MET A 105 4.28 10.09 4.66
C MET A 105 4.94 9.54 5.93
N PRO A 106 4.98 8.20 6.15
CA PRO A 106 5.52 7.63 7.38
C PRO A 106 7.04 7.47 7.36
N PHE A 107 7.69 7.84 6.26
CA PHE A 107 9.12 7.60 6.08
C PHE A 107 9.98 8.66 6.73
N ARG A 108 11.02 8.19 7.42
CA ARG A 108 12.08 8.98 8.01
C ARG A 108 13.43 8.38 7.62
N LEU A 109 14.41 9.22 7.34
CA LEU A 109 15.78 8.81 7.09
C LEU A 109 16.54 8.69 8.40
N TYR A 110 17.00 7.50 8.73
CA TYR A 110 17.85 7.22 9.88
C TYR A 110 19.26 6.88 9.42
N ALA A 111 20.26 7.31 10.20
CA ALA A 111 21.65 7.06 9.92
C ALA A 111 22.45 6.69 11.15
N HIS A 112 23.64 6.14 10.93
CA HIS A 112 24.61 5.87 11.97
C HIS A 112 24.93 7.17 12.75
N PRO A 113 25.13 7.11 14.09
CA PRO A 113 25.36 8.30 14.92
C PRO A 113 26.55 9.18 14.52
N SER A 114 27.51 8.66 13.75
CA SER A 114 28.63 9.44 13.20
C SER A 114 28.22 10.41 12.09
N ILE A 115 27.08 10.20 11.43
CA ILE A 115 26.53 11.06 10.38
C ILE A 115 25.68 12.13 11.07
N LYS A 116 26.01 13.40 10.87
CA LYS A 116 25.37 14.51 11.57
C LYS A 116 24.35 15.25 10.75
N SER A 117 24.51 15.24 9.42
CA SER A 117 23.65 15.91 8.45
C SER A 117 23.42 15.06 7.20
N ALA A 118 22.43 15.40 6.41
CA ALA A 118 22.19 14.70 5.15
C ALA A 118 23.31 14.92 4.11
N GLN A 119 24.07 16.01 4.19
CA GLN A 119 25.23 16.26 3.35
C GLN A 119 26.39 15.27 3.64
N ASP A 120 26.47 14.75 4.87
CA ASP A 120 27.48 13.75 5.25
C ASP A 120 27.20 12.37 4.65
N LEU A 121 26.09 12.20 3.92
CA LEU A 121 25.77 10.97 3.18
C LEU A 121 26.64 10.78 1.93
N LYS A 122 27.40 11.77 1.52
CA LYS A 122 28.39 11.63 0.45
C LYS A 122 29.43 10.58 0.82
N GLY A 123 29.67 9.62 -0.09
CA GLY A 123 30.54 8.47 0.12
C GLY A 123 29.94 7.36 0.99
N LYS A 124 28.68 7.46 1.41
CA LYS A 124 28.00 6.49 2.28
C LYS A 124 27.19 5.47 1.52
N LYS A 125 26.79 4.40 2.22
CA LYS A 125 25.95 3.32 1.70
C LYS A 125 24.54 3.45 2.27
N LEU A 126 23.55 3.56 1.38
CA LEU A 126 22.13 3.64 1.79
C LEU A 126 21.38 2.36 1.36
N ALA A 127 20.53 1.85 2.23
CA ALA A 127 19.69 0.69 1.91
C ALA A 127 18.33 1.11 1.38
N ILE A 128 17.89 0.38 0.35
CA ILE A 128 16.53 0.45 -0.22
C ILE A 128 15.89 -0.95 -0.24
N SER A 129 14.59 -1.04 -0.51
CA SER A 129 13.95 -2.35 -0.67
C SER A 129 14.36 -3.01 -1.99
N ASN A 130 14.20 -2.31 -3.09
CA ASN A 130 14.66 -2.70 -4.42
C ASN A 130 14.70 -1.45 -5.31
N PHE A 131 15.47 -1.50 -6.41
CA PHE A 131 15.47 -0.44 -7.40
C PHE A 131 14.06 -0.28 -8.04
N GLY A 132 13.65 0.96 -8.28
CA GLY A 132 12.32 1.31 -8.78
C GLY A 132 11.18 1.19 -7.77
N ALA A 133 11.44 0.74 -6.52
CA ALA A 133 10.44 0.77 -5.45
C ALA A 133 10.35 2.15 -4.80
N GLN A 134 9.26 2.42 -4.06
CA GLN A 134 9.07 3.69 -3.35
C GLN A 134 10.29 4.09 -2.51
N SER A 135 10.91 3.14 -1.80
CA SER A 135 12.10 3.42 -0.99
C SER A 135 13.30 3.89 -1.82
N ASP A 136 13.43 3.45 -3.05
CA ASP A 136 14.48 3.91 -3.97
C ASP A 136 14.22 5.36 -4.40
N TYR A 137 13.01 5.63 -4.90
CA TYR A 137 12.62 7.00 -5.27
C TYR A 137 12.85 8.00 -4.15
N LEU A 138 12.34 7.69 -2.97
CA LEU A 138 12.44 8.55 -1.80
C LEU A 138 13.90 8.74 -1.35
N THR A 139 14.72 7.69 -1.40
CA THR A 139 16.14 7.78 -1.07
C THR A 139 16.88 8.66 -2.07
N GLN A 140 16.69 8.43 -3.37
CA GLN A 140 17.34 9.22 -4.41
C GLN A 140 16.89 10.68 -4.39
N PHE A 141 15.58 10.94 -4.20
CA PHE A 141 15.06 12.29 -4.04
C PHE A 141 15.71 12.99 -2.84
N THR A 142 15.76 12.33 -1.68
CA THR A 142 16.36 12.88 -0.45
C THR A 142 17.84 13.21 -0.67
N LEU A 143 18.60 12.33 -1.29
CA LEU A 143 20.01 12.60 -1.62
C LEU A 143 20.15 13.84 -2.50
N ARG A 144 19.40 13.92 -3.62
CA ARG A 144 19.45 15.09 -4.53
C ARG A 144 19.02 16.37 -3.84
N HIS A 145 18.00 16.32 -2.98
CA HIS A 145 17.52 17.48 -2.21
C HIS A 145 18.64 18.09 -1.36
N PHE A 146 19.53 17.27 -0.83
CA PHE A 146 20.68 17.72 -0.03
C PHE A 146 22.00 17.84 -0.82
N GLY A 147 21.92 17.83 -2.14
CA GLY A 147 23.08 18.05 -3.02
C GLY A 147 24.05 16.87 -3.13
N VAL A 148 23.57 15.66 -2.83
CA VAL A 148 24.34 14.41 -3.01
C VAL A 148 23.81 13.68 -4.22
N GLU A 149 24.65 13.44 -5.22
CA GLU A 149 24.23 12.74 -6.44
C GLU A 149 24.10 11.23 -6.18
N PRO A 150 22.87 10.65 -6.31
CA PRO A 150 22.66 9.22 -6.10
C PRO A 150 23.53 8.37 -7.01
N ILE A 151 23.97 7.21 -6.51
CA ILE A 151 24.81 6.24 -7.22
C ILE A 151 26.25 6.72 -7.47
N LYS A 152 26.44 7.99 -7.83
CA LYS A 152 27.78 8.56 -8.07
C LYS A 152 28.50 8.93 -6.78
N GLU A 153 27.79 9.59 -5.87
CA GLU A 153 28.38 10.12 -4.63
C GLU A 153 27.90 9.37 -3.38
N ALA A 154 26.88 8.52 -3.48
CA ALA A 154 26.42 7.64 -2.42
C ALA A 154 26.00 6.30 -3.00
N ALA A 155 26.44 5.19 -2.42
CA ALA A 155 26.08 3.85 -2.88
C ALA A 155 24.66 3.49 -2.41
N ILE A 156 23.84 2.94 -3.31
CA ILE A 156 22.49 2.47 -3.02
C ILE A 156 22.46 0.94 -3.12
N LEU A 157 22.01 0.27 -2.04
CA LEU A 157 22.03 -1.19 -1.92
C LEU A 157 20.61 -1.74 -1.77
N PRO A 158 20.14 -2.66 -2.65
CA PRO A 158 18.86 -3.34 -2.52
C PRO A 158 18.95 -4.42 -1.44
N ILE A 159 18.38 -4.15 -0.25
CA ILE A 159 18.44 -5.04 0.92
C ILE A 159 17.09 -5.73 1.18
N GLY A 160 15.96 -5.17 0.70
CA GLY A 160 14.63 -5.75 0.88
C GLY A 160 13.79 -5.03 1.93
N SER A 161 13.06 -5.79 2.74
CA SER A 161 12.07 -5.26 3.69
C SER A 161 12.64 -4.27 4.70
N THR A 162 11.78 -3.44 5.32
CA THR A 162 12.22 -2.46 6.33
C THR A 162 12.93 -3.10 7.52
N PRO A 163 12.49 -4.24 8.09
CA PRO A 163 13.26 -4.94 9.10
C PRO A 163 14.65 -5.36 8.64
N ALA A 164 14.79 -5.82 7.38
CA ALA A 164 16.11 -6.20 6.83
C ALA A 164 17.02 -5.00 6.66
N ARG A 165 16.50 -3.86 6.23
CA ARG A 165 17.27 -2.60 6.10
C ARG A 165 17.70 -2.06 7.47
N TYR A 166 16.81 -2.12 8.48
CA TYR A 166 17.16 -1.79 9.85
C TYR A 166 18.28 -2.70 10.40
N ALA A 167 18.20 -4.01 10.18
CA ALA A 167 19.25 -4.95 10.58
C ALA A 167 20.59 -4.64 9.88
N ALA A 168 20.56 -4.26 8.60
CA ALA A 168 21.74 -3.85 7.88
C ALA A 168 22.35 -2.53 8.42
N LEU A 169 21.51 -1.57 8.82
CA LEU A 169 21.95 -0.35 9.50
C LEU A 169 22.57 -0.67 10.87
N LYS A 170 21.91 -1.48 11.67
CA LYS A 170 22.37 -1.89 13.00
C LYS A 170 23.70 -2.63 12.98
N SER A 171 23.94 -3.46 11.95
CA SER A 171 25.19 -4.19 11.77
C SER A 171 26.33 -3.36 11.12
N GLY A 172 26.07 -2.11 10.73
CA GLY A 172 27.03 -1.28 10.02
C GLY A 172 27.27 -1.68 8.56
N ARG A 173 26.46 -2.59 8.00
CA ARG A 173 26.53 -2.96 6.57
C ARG A 173 26.15 -1.80 5.66
N VAL A 174 25.25 -0.93 6.13
CA VAL A 174 24.88 0.33 5.50
C VAL A 174 24.94 1.47 6.53
N ASP A 175 25.10 2.68 6.06
CA ASP A 175 25.28 3.88 6.88
C ASP A 175 23.95 4.59 7.17
N ALA A 176 22.97 4.46 6.27
CA ALA A 176 21.66 5.08 6.41
C ALA A 176 20.58 4.28 5.65
N THR A 177 19.32 4.51 6.03
CA THR A 177 18.16 4.00 5.30
C THR A 177 16.90 4.76 5.68
N ILE A 178 15.95 4.88 4.75
CA ILE A 178 14.61 5.32 5.09
C ILE A 178 13.80 4.15 5.63
N MET A 179 13.03 4.42 6.69
CA MET A 179 12.20 3.42 7.34
C MET A 179 10.94 4.05 7.93
N TRP A 180 10.00 3.22 8.36
CA TRP A 180 8.78 3.59 9.06
C TRP A 180 8.62 2.75 10.33
N PHE A 181 7.58 3.05 11.11
CA PHE A 181 7.22 2.32 12.33
C PHE A 181 7.00 0.81 12.06
N PRO A 182 7.50 -0.10 12.92
CA PRO A 182 8.13 0.15 14.23
C PRO A 182 9.66 0.31 14.19
N GLU A 183 10.31 0.16 13.03
CA GLU A 183 11.77 0.23 12.94
C GLU A 183 12.32 1.61 13.28
N THR A 184 11.57 2.68 13.07
CA THR A 184 11.92 4.02 13.54
C THR A 184 12.08 4.07 15.07
N LEU A 185 11.11 3.51 15.80
CA LEU A 185 11.17 3.42 17.25
C LEU A 185 12.37 2.59 17.73
N ARG A 186 12.62 1.45 17.09
CA ARG A 186 13.78 0.58 17.41
C ARG A 186 15.11 1.28 17.13
N ALA A 187 15.18 2.01 16.01
CA ALA A 187 16.37 2.76 15.64
C ALA A 187 16.69 3.85 16.68
N GLU A 188 15.68 4.57 17.16
CA GLU A 188 15.85 5.57 18.23
C GLU A 188 16.33 4.95 19.55
N GLN A 189 15.74 3.81 19.95
CA GLN A 189 16.16 3.06 21.14
C GLN A 189 17.59 2.54 21.03
N ASP A 190 18.05 2.17 19.83
CA ASP A 190 19.43 1.75 19.56
C ASP A 190 20.40 2.94 19.34
N GLY A 191 19.94 4.19 19.47
CA GLY A 191 20.76 5.40 19.39
C GLY A 191 21.05 5.90 17.98
N PHE A 192 20.37 5.36 16.96
CA PHE A 192 20.44 5.92 15.59
C PHE A 192 19.72 7.27 15.54
N LYS A 193 20.18 8.15 14.65
CA LYS A 193 19.62 9.49 14.51
C LYS A 193 18.68 9.57 13.32
N MET A 194 17.50 10.16 13.53
CA MET A 194 16.69 10.67 12.46
C MET A 194 17.38 11.89 11.86
N LEU A 195 17.78 11.80 10.59
CA LEU A 195 18.38 12.92 9.86
C LEU A 195 17.31 13.78 9.17
N VAL A 196 16.26 13.13 8.64
CA VAL A 196 15.23 13.78 7.85
C VAL A 196 13.88 13.13 8.14
N ASP A 197 12.87 13.90 8.47
CA ASP A 197 11.46 13.50 8.29
C ASP A 197 11.07 13.86 6.86
N LEU A 198 10.65 12.88 6.07
CA LEU A 198 10.36 13.12 4.66
C LEU A 198 9.12 14.00 4.45
N ASN A 199 8.25 14.16 5.46
CA ASN A 199 7.16 15.13 5.41
C ASN A 199 7.67 16.58 5.25
N ASP A 200 8.88 16.88 5.73
CA ASP A 200 9.43 18.23 5.69
C ASP A 200 9.91 18.62 4.28
N ILE A 201 10.19 17.62 3.42
CA ILE A 201 10.81 17.85 2.10
C ILE A 201 9.96 17.35 0.93
N ILE A 202 8.95 16.52 1.18
CA ILE A 202 8.08 15.96 0.14
C ILE A 202 6.62 16.29 0.46
N PRO A 203 6.06 17.32 -0.15
CA PRO A 203 4.66 17.67 0.06
C PRO A 203 3.72 16.71 -0.68
N ASP A 204 2.56 16.44 -0.08
CA ASP A 204 1.40 15.80 -0.73
C ASP A 204 1.69 14.46 -1.44
N TRP A 205 2.62 13.66 -0.95
CA TRP A 205 2.92 12.36 -1.51
C TRP A 205 1.77 11.37 -1.28
N GLY A 206 1.30 10.74 -2.34
CA GLY A 206 0.36 9.61 -2.24
C GLY A 206 1.06 8.38 -1.71
N TYR A 207 1.05 8.20 -0.40
CA TYR A 207 1.81 7.12 0.25
C TYR A 207 1.31 5.75 -0.17
N LEU A 208 0.01 5.49 0.00
CA LEU A 208 -0.57 4.18 -0.34
C LEU A 208 -1.97 4.27 -0.91
N GLY A 209 -2.24 3.39 -1.84
CA GLY A 209 -3.54 3.16 -2.43
C GLY A 209 -3.59 1.89 -3.23
N TYR A 210 -4.61 1.75 -4.04
CA TYR A 210 -4.78 0.62 -4.93
C TYR A 210 -4.50 0.98 -6.37
N TYR A 211 -3.76 0.11 -7.04
CA TYR A 211 -3.55 0.15 -8.48
C TYR A 211 -3.80 -1.22 -9.10
N ALA A 212 -4.12 -1.24 -10.36
CA ALA A 212 -4.36 -2.45 -11.14
C ALA A 212 -4.12 -2.18 -12.63
N ARG A 213 -4.11 -3.24 -13.43
CA ARG A 213 -4.14 -3.12 -14.89
C ARG A 213 -5.48 -2.54 -15.35
N SER A 214 -5.47 -1.67 -16.35
CA SER A 214 -6.68 -1.02 -16.87
C SER A 214 -7.67 -2.01 -17.46
N ASP A 215 -7.18 -3.08 -18.10
CA ASP A 215 -8.04 -4.15 -18.63
C ASP A 215 -8.80 -4.88 -17.51
N TYR A 216 -8.14 -5.14 -16.36
CA TYR A 216 -8.82 -5.72 -15.20
C TYR A 216 -9.89 -4.78 -14.63
N LEU A 217 -9.56 -3.50 -14.44
CA LEU A 217 -10.50 -2.50 -13.93
C LEU A 217 -11.75 -2.38 -14.82
N LYS A 218 -11.56 -2.43 -16.13
CA LYS A 218 -12.65 -2.36 -17.11
C LYS A 218 -13.52 -3.63 -17.11
N ASN A 219 -12.88 -4.80 -17.15
CA ASN A 219 -13.59 -6.08 -17.33
C ASN A 219 -14.20 -6.61 -16.02
N HIS A 220 -13.71 -6.17 -14.86
CA HIS A 220 -14.13 -6.63 -13.53
C HIS A 220 -14.61 -5.48 -12.63
N ARG A 221 -15.19 -4.43 -13.23
CA ARG A 221 -15.57 -3.21 -12.51
C ARG A 221 -16.43 -3.48 -11.27
N GLU A 222 -17.44 -4.33 -11.38
CA GLU A 222 -18.31 -4.66 -10.23
C GLU A 222 -17.56 -5.39 -9.11
N THR A 223 -16.63 -6.27 -9.45
CA THR A 223 -15.74 -6.94 -8.47
C THR A 223 -14.89 -5.92 -7.71
N VAL A 224 -14.32 -4.94 -8.42
CA VAL A 224 -13.53 -3.87 -7.82
C VAL A 224 -14.39 -2.98 -6.91
N ILE A 225 -15.61 -2.64 -7.32
CA ILE A 225 -16.55 -1.85 -6.49
C ILE A 225 -16.90 -2.60 -5.20
N ARG A 226 -17.21 -3.89 -5.28
CA ARG A 226 -17.48 -4.74 -4.10
C ARG A 226 -16.25 -4.81 -3.17
N TYR A 227 -15.08 -4.96 -3.75
CA TYR A 227 -13.81 -4.91 -3.00
C TYR A 227 -13.66 -3.59 -2.23
N LEU A 228 -13.89 -2.46 -2.90
CA LEU A 228 -13.76 -1.13 -2.27
C LEU A 228 -14.82 -0.87 -1.20
N ARG A 229 -16.05 -1.40 -1.36
CA ARG A 229 -17.10 -1.34 -0.31
C ARG A 229 -16.65 -2.09 0.94
N ALA A 230 -16.18 -3.33 0.79
CA ALA A 230 -15.67 -4.12 1.90
C ALA A 230 -14.47 -3.46 2.58
N HIS A 231 -13.49 -2.97 1.79
CA HIS A 231 -12.34 -2.24 2.30
C HIS A 231 -12.75 -0.98 3.08
N THR A 232 -13.68 -0.18 2.56
CA THR A 232 -14.16 1.04 3.23
C THR A 232 -14.85 0.71 4.57
N ARG A 233 -15.58 -0.41 4.65
CA ARG A 233 -16.10 -0.91 5.93
C ARG A 233 -14.97 -1.26 6.89
N GLY A 234 -13.88 -1.88 6.40
CA GLY A 234 -12.67 -2.14 7.19
C GLY A 234 -12.01 -0.86 7.71
N VAL A 235 -11.93 0.20 6.89
CA VAL A 235 -11.44 1.51 7.32
C VAL A 235 -12.30 2.08 8.46
N ARG A 236 -13.63 2.05 8.31
CA ARG A 236 -14.56 2.54 9.34
C ARG A 236 -14.45 1.73 10.63
N GLU A 237 -14.37 0.41 10.53
CA GLU A 237 -14.18 -0.47 11.69
C GLU A 237 -12.88 -0.15 12.43
N VAL A 238 -11.76 0.02 11.72
CA VAL A 238 -10.47 0.40 12.34
C VAL A 238 -10.58 1.75 13.06
N LYS A 239 -11.30 2.74 12.50
CA LYS A 239 -11.47 4.06 13.10
C LYS A 239 -12.40 4.08 14.30
N SER A 240 -13.50 3.34 14.25
CA SER A 240 -14.52 3.32 15.31
C SER A 240 -14.24 2.32 16.42
N ASN A 241 -13.44 1.28 16.14
CA ASN A 241 -13.08 0.21 17.04
C ASN A 241 -11.56 0.02 17.13
N PRO A 242 -10.86 0.76 18.01
CA PRO A 242 -9.40 0.67 18.18
C PRO A 242 -8.90 -0.76 18.40
N GLN A 243 -9.66 -1.55 19.16
CA GLN A 243 -9.28 -2.92 19.48
C GLN A 243 -9.16 -3.79 18.24
N ALA A 244 -10.01 -3.62 17.24
CA ALA A 244 -9.93 -4.36 15.98
C ALA A 244 -8.61 -4.11 15.24
N GLY A 245 -8.15 -2.86 15.19
CA GLY A 245 -6.85 -2.51 14.60
C GLY A 245 -5.67 -3.04 15.42
N ILE A 246 -5.70 -2.90 16.74
CA ILE A 246 -4.66 -3.39 17.66
C ILE A 246 -4.51 -4.91 17.57
N GLU A 247 -5.61 -5.66 17.62
CA GLU A 247 -5.58 -7.13 17.52
C GLU A 247 -5.06 -7.60 16.15
N MET A 248 -5.40 -6.88 15.07
CA MET A 248 -4.81 -7.14 13.76
C MET A 248 -3.28 -6.98 13.79
N LEU A 249 -2.76 -5.89 14.37
CA LEU A 249 -1.32 -5.65 14.49
C LEU A 249 -0.62 -6.75 15.29
N LYS A 250 -1.22 -7.19 16.39
CA LYS A 250 -0.72 -8.32 17.20
C LYS A 250 -0.75 -9.64 16.43
N LYS A 251 -1.86 -9.93 15.76
CA LYS A 251 -2.06 -11.20 15.03
C LYS A 251 -1.13 -11.35 13.83
N TYR A 252 -1.07 -10.35 12.97
CA TYR A 252 -0.39 -10.42 11.68
C TYR A 252 1.04 -9.89 11.72
N LEU A 253 1.30 -8.79 12.44
CA LEU A 253 2.63 -8.19 12.55
C LEU A 253 3.43 -8.73 13.75
N LYS A 254 2.80 -9.54 14.62
CA LYS A 254 3.41 -10.10 15.84
C LYS A 254 3.92 -9.01 16.80
N PHE A 255 3.25 -7.86 16.80
CA PHE A 255 3.57 -6.79 17.74
C PHE A 255 3.10 -7.16 19.15
N ASP A 256 3.87 -6.76 20.17
CA ASP A 256 3.39 -6.75 21.53
C ASP A 256 2.31 -5.67 21.71
N GLN A 257 1.68 -5.63 22.89
CA GLN A 257 0.58 -4.70 23.16
C GLN A 257 0.98 -3.23 22.98
N ALA A 258 2.13 -2.84 23.55
CA ALA A 258 2.59 -1.44 23.53
C ALA A 258 2.93 -0.97 22.08
N ILE A 259 3.64 -1.81 21.33
CA ILE A 259 3.97 -1.52 19.92
C ILE A 259 2.70 -1.49 19.06
N ALA A 260 1.74 -2.39 19.30
CA ALA A 260 0.48 -2.41 18.55
C ALA A 260 -0.36 -1.15 18.82
N GLU A 261 -0.47 -0.71 20.06
CA GLU A 261 -1.16 0.54 20.42
C GLU A 261 -0.49 1.77 19.80
N ALA A 262 0.84 1.85 19.86
CA ALA A 262 1.59 2.93 19.23
C ALA A 262 1.41 2.95 17.71
N GLY A 263 1.52 1.79 17.07
CA GLY A 263 1.30 1.66 15.63
C GLY A 263 -0.13 2.00 15.19
N TYR A 264 -1.12 1.58 15.95
CA TYR A 264 -2.51 1.97 15.73
C TYR A 264 -2.67 3.50 15.79
N LYS A 265 -2.17 4.13 16.87
CA LYS A 265 -2.28 5.59 17.08
C LYS A 265 -1.60 6.39 15.98
N GLU A 266 -0.45 5.92 15.47
CA GLU A 266 0.28 6.59 14.39
C GLU A 266 -0.50 6.54 13.08
N PHE A 267 -1.07 5.39 12.72
CA PHE A 267 -1.63 5.18 11.39
C PHE A 267 -3.13 5.43 11.26
N VAL A 268 -3.94 5.27 12.31
CA VAL A 268 -5.41 5.31 12.21
C VAL A 268 -5.95 6.62 11.60
N LYS A 269 -5.33 7.75 11.89
CA LYS A 269 -5.76 9.07 11.39
C LYS A 269 -5.48 9.27 9.91
N SER A 270 -4.57 8.50 9.33
CA SER A 270 -4.16 8.63 7.94
C SER A 270 -5.12 7.97 6.95
N PHE A 271 -5.96 7.02 7.40
CA PHE A 271 -6.82 6.27 6.51
C PHE A 271 -7.95 7.11 5.94
N ALA A 272 -7.98 7.22 4.61
CA ALA A 272 -9.03 7.88 3.86
C ALA A 272 -10.22 6.92 3.65
N GLU A 273 -11.44 7.41 3.90
CA GLU A 273 -12.68 6.66 3.64
C GLU A 273 -13.25 6.93 2.25
N ASP A 274 -12.83 8.03 1.66
CA ASP A 274 -13.38 8.55 0.40
C ASP A 274 -12.57 8.17 -0.84
N GLY A 275 -11.45 7.47 -0.66
CA GLY A 275 -10.60 7.00 -1.73
C GLY A 275 -9.90 8.10 -2.53
N ARG A 276 -9.80 9.32 -1.99
CA ARG A 276 -9.23 10.49 -2.67
C ARG A 276 -7.86 10.17 -3.26
N LEU A 277 -7.72 10.45 -4.56
CA LEU A 277 -6.48 10.20 -5.28
C LEU A 277 -5.44 11.30 -4.98
N PRO A 278 -4.17 10.93 -4.85
CA PRO A 278 -3.07 11.85 -4.56
C PRO A 278 -2.56 12.53 -5.84
N VAL A 279 -3.38 13.37 -6.47
CA VAL A 279 -3.07 14.04 -7.76
C VAL A 279 -1.74 14.78 -7.68
N LYS A 280 -1.54 15.60 -6.65
CA LYS A 280 -0.30 16.35 -6.43
C LYS A 280 0.94 15.44 -6.27
N GLY A 281 0.78 14.28 -5.65
CA GLY A 281 1.85 13.30 -5.55
C GLY A 281 2.24 12.72 -6.91
N PHE A 282 1.27 12.52 -7.80
CA PHE A 282 1.54 12.12 -9.19
C PHE A 282 2.17 13.26 -10.00
N GLU A 283 1.72 14.50 -9.85
CA GLU A 283 2.32 15.68 -10.49
C GLU A 283 3.79 15.85 -10.07
N PHE A 284 4.06 15.76 -8.77
CA PHE A 284 5.40 15.82 -8.22
C PHE A 284 6.31 14.72 -8.79
N LEU A 285 5.87 13.46 -8.74
CA LEU A 285 6.66 12.34 -9.24
C LEU A 285 6.90 12.46 -10.74
N LEU A 286 5.90 12.85 -11.53
CA LEU A 286 6.03 13.05 -12.96
C LEU A 286 7.08 14.13 -13.28
N ALA A 287 7.06 15.24 -12.53
CA ALA A 287 8.04 16.30 -12.69
C ALA A 287 9.47 15.84 -12.38
N GLU A 288 9.66 15.04 -11.34
CA GLU A 288 10.98 14.48 -10.98
C GLU A 288 11.48 13.46 -12.02
N GLU A 289 10.63 12.59 -12.52
CA GLU A 289 10.95 11.62 -13.59
C GLU A 289 11.33 12.31 -14.90
N MET A 290 10.64 13.39 -15.25
CA MET A 290 10.98 14.19 -16.43
C MET A 290 12.35 14.88 -16.28
N LYS A 291 12.67 15.39 -15.09
CA LYS A 291 13.98 16.01 -14.82
C LYS A 291 15.12 14.99 -14.89
N SER A 292 14.91 13.77 -14.42
CA SER A 292 15.93 12.71 -14.46
C SER A 292 16.21 12.18 -15.85
N GLY A 293 15.30 12.42 -16.82
CA GLY A 293 15.36 11.88 -18.17
C GLY A 293 15.10 10.37 -18.27
N GLU A 294 14.67 9.74 -17.19
CA GLU A 294 14.35 8.31 -17.17
C GLU A 294 13.06 7.98 -17.91
N VAL A 295 12.13 8.94 -17.99
CA VAL A 295 10.88 8.81 -18.70
C VAL A 295 10.96 9.55 -20.02
N LYS A 296 10.96 8.80 -21.13
CA LYS A 296 10.99 9.35 -22.49
C LYS A 296 9.59 9.57 -23.07
N ASP A 297 8.62 8.79 -22.61
CA ASP A 297 7.23 8.88 -23.09
C ASP A 297 6.51 10.02 -22.38
N LYS A 298 5.82 10.85 -23.16
CA LYS A 298 4.99 11.94 -22.61
C LYS A 298 3.66 11.34 -22.14
N PHE A 299 3.45 11.23 -20.84
CA PHE A 299 2.16 10.93 -20.24
C PHE A 299 1.82 11.97 -19.17
N THR A 300 0.55 12.09 -18.88
CA THR A 300 -0.03 13.05 -17.94
C THR A 300 -0.49 12.30 -16.68
N VAL A 301 -0.86 13.03 -15.65
CA VAL A 301 -1.47 12.41 -14.45
C VAL A 301 -2.74 11.64 -14.80
N ALA A 302 -3.53 12.12 -15.75
CA ALA A 302 -4.74 11.43 -16.23
C ALA A 302 -4.45 10.05 -16.83
N ASP A 303 -3.23 9.83 -17.35
CA ASP A 303 -2.80 8.51 -17.84
C ASP A 303 -2.39 7.54 -16.72
N LEU A 304 -2.34 8.00 -15.49
CA LEU A 304 -1.87 7.24 -14.32
C LEU A 304 -2.98 6.92 -13.33
N ILE A 305 -4.09 7.66 -13.37
CA ILE A 305 -5.20 7.52 -12.41
C ILE A 305 -6.50 7.13 -13.09
N ASP A 306 -7.42 6.55 -12.31
CA ASP A 306 -8.82 6.33 -12.69
C ASP A 306 -9.74 6.81 -11.56
N GLU A 307 -10.29 8.01 -11.72
CA GLU A 307 -11.19 8.62 -10.73
C GLU A 307 -12.61 8.03 -10.72
N SER A 308 -12.97 7.22 -11.71
CA SER A 308 -14.35 6.76 -11.91
C SER A 308 -14.88 5.93 -10.72
N PHE A 309 -13.99 5.23 -10.00
CA PHE A 309 -14.36 4.46 -8.81
C PHE A 309 -14.64 5.37 -7.61
N VAL A 310 -13.83 6.41 -7.43
CA VAL A 310 -14.03 7.42 -6.38
C VAL A 310 -15.34 8.17 -6.60
N GLN A 311 -15.59 8.62 -7.82
CA GLN A 311 -16.82 9.33 -8.19
C GLN A 311 -18.05 8.45 -7.98
N PHE A 312 -18.01 7.19 -8.44
CA PHE A 312 -19.11 6.24 -8.29
C PHE A 312 -19.45 5.97 -6.82
N LEU A 313 -18.46 5.69 -5.97
CA LEU A 313 -18.70 5.39 -4.56
C LEU A 313 -19.10 6.62 -3.74
N ARG A 314 -18.76 7.82 -4.16
CA ARG A 314 -19.25 9.07 -3.56
C ARG A 314 -20.72 9.34 -3.90
N SER A 315 -21.14 9.09 -5.14
CA SER A 315 -22.53 9.29 -5.58
C SER A 315 -23.49 8.23 -5.05
N SER A 316 -22.97 7.11 -4.54
CA SER A 316 -23.76 5.98 -4.01
C SER A 316 -23.91 6.02 -2.47
N ARG A 317 -23.40 7.06 -1.81
CA ARG A 317 -23.58 7.33 -0.38
C ARG A 317 -24.80 8.18 -0.13
#